data_a02a8ec19d3f290e9c8c09fa5b73dfd5
#
_entry.id   a02a8ec19d3f290e9c8c09fa5b73dfd5
#
_cell.length_a   1.000
_cell.length_b   1.000
_cell.length_c   1.000
_cell.angle_alpha   90.00
_cell.angle_beta   90.00
_cell.angle_gamma   90.00
#
_symmetry.space_group_name_H-M   'P 1'
#
loop_
_entity.id
_entity.type
_entity.pdbx_description
1 polymer ?
#
loop_
_entity_poly.entity_id
_entity_poly.type
_entity_poly.pdbx_seq_one_letter_code
_entity_poly.pdbx_strand_id
1 'polypeptide(L)'
;MQLSPEQFHTLFDRAAQPVLLVQDGVITQCSSRAEGLIAPGSPIRELLPPDAVLQELIAAASTVLPLRLRTGYVTAQVQPLEGALLLFLPVGDDDAYASALSRAAQAVSAPLTTLLSASGTIFPLLADVEDPVLQRNLAVLSRSCYQLLRASENLGDLSAALRGRLPLSMEKTDLTDFLDDFSQTAGDLCLQAGRELDVELPQAPIFLWADRRQLRRALLALLSNAIKFTAPGSQLHLTLTRRGKRAYLRLTDGGEGMTPEVLTSAFSRYTQPQAQDDPRTGAGFSLPVVQAVIQAHGGTILLQSQKDRGTDVILTLPVGLPQEQALLRSPRVTVDRSGGFVPELVELSDALPHEAYDVQNFL
;
A
#
# COMPACT_ATOMS: atom_id res chain seq x y z
N MET A 1 5.03 -32.23 12.90
CA MET A 1 4.95 -33.23 11.80
C MET A 1 5.97 -32.82 10.75
N GLN A 2 7.06 -33.61 10.60
CA GLN A 2 8.06 -33.31 9.54
C GLN A 2 7.52 -33.84 8.21
N LEU A 3 7.33 -32.95 7.25
CA LEU A 3 6.96 -33.31 5.88
C LEU A 3 8.17 -33.97 5.19
N SER A 4 8.01 -35.21 4.72
CA SER A 4 9.04 -35.81 3.87
C SER A 4 9.08 -35.14 2.50
N PRO A 5 10.20 -35.20 1.75
CA PRO A 5 10.29 -34.61 0.40
C PRO A 5 9.17 -35.09 -0.54
N GLU A 6 8.85 -36.40 -0.52
CA GLU A 6 7.77 -36.97 -1.34
C GLU A 6 6.39 -36.43 -0.96
N GLN A 7 6.13 -36.25 0.34
CA GLN A 7 4.88 -35.67 0.83
C GLN A 7 4.75 -34.19 0.44
N PHE A 8 5.85 -33.43 0.55
CA PHE A 8 5.87 -32.04 0.16
C PHE A 8 5.56 -31.88 -1.34
N HIS A 9 6.24 -32.61 -2.21
CA HIS A 9 6.00 -32.58 -3.65
C HIS A 9 4.58 -33.02 -4.02
N THR A 10 4.07 -34.09 -3.37
CA THR A 10 2.70 -34.57 -3.60
C THR A 10 1.65 -33.49 -3.27
N LEU A 11 1.87 -32.71 -2.20
CA LEU A 11 0.94 -31.69 -1.74
C LEU A 11 1.07 -30.37 -2.52
N PHE A 12 2.30 -29.95 -2.85
CA PHE A 12 2.55 -28.58 -3.31
C PHE A 12 2.95 -28.43 -4.78
N ASP A 13 3.32 -29.50 -5.49
CA ASP A 13 3.60 -29.38 -6.93
C ASP A 13 2.36 -29.09 -7.77
N ARG A 14 1.17 -29.40 -7.25
CA ARG A 14 -0.11 -29.04 -7.87
C ARG A 14 -0.65 -27.70 -7.37
N ALA A 15 0.01 -27.07 -6.41
CA ALA A 15 -0.41 -25.76 -5.92
C ALA A 15 -0.32 -24.71 -7.04
N ALA A 16 -1.26 -23.77 -7.05
CA ALA A 16 -1.25 -22.67 -8.02
C ALA A 16 -0.03 -21.75 -7.82
N GLN A 17 0.49 -21.67 -6.61
CA GLN A 17 1.60 -20.80 -6.21
C GLN A 17 2.90 -21.59 -6.01
N PRO A 18 4.09 -21.00 -6.28
CA PRO A 18 5.36 -21.58 -5.87
C PRO A 18 5.43 -21.63 -4.34
N VAL A 19 5.82 -22.78 -3.79
CA VAL A 19 5.88 -23.01 -2.35
C VAL A 19 7.30 -23.40 -1.95
N LEU A 20 7.77 -22.83 -0.83
CA LEU A 20 9.06 -23.13 -0.22
C LEU A 20 8.83 -23.68 1.17
N LEU A 21 9.59 -24.71 1.57
CA LEU A 21 9.67 -25.19 2.95
C LEU A 21 10.98 -24.71 3.58
N VAL A 22 10.86 -23.99 4.70
CA VAL A 22 12.01 -23.49 5.46
C VAL A 22 12.06 -24.24 6.80
N GLN A 23 13.20 -24.84 7.10
CA GLN A 23 13.49 -25.50 8.38
C GLN A 23 14.83 -24.98 8.89
N ASP A 24 14.91 -24.66 10.17
CA ASP A 24 16.13 -24.14 10.82
C ASP A 24 16.77 -22.94 10.06
N GLY A 25 15.94 -22.10 9.46
CA GLY A 25 16.38 -20.94 8.70
C GLY A 25 16.97 -21.24 7.31
N VAL A 26 16.84 -22.47 6.82
CA VAL A 26 17.30 -22.92 5.50
C VAL A 26 16.09 -23.39 4.68
N ILE A 27 16.09 -23.05 3.40
CA ILE A 27 15.09 -23.57 2.44
C ILE A 27 15.44 -25.01 2.14
N THR A 28 14.66 -25.93 2.68
CA THR A 28 14.92 -27.39 2.53
C THR A 28 14.27 -27.96 1.29
N GLN A 29 13.13 -27.44 0.87
CA GLN A 29 12.38 -27.93 -0.30
C GLN A 29 11.72 -26.77 -1.06
N CYS A 30 11.59 -26.97 -2.37
CA CYS A 30 10.92 -26.07 -3.28
C CYS A 30 9.92 -26.85 -4.12
N SER A 31 8.69 -26.36 -4.32
CA SER A 31 7.77 -26.95 -5.28
C SER A 31 8.28 -26.78 -6.71
N SER A 32 7.81 -27.59 -7.65
CA SER A 32 8.22 -27.54 -9.06
C SER A 32 8.10 -26.14 -9.68
N ARG A 33 7.14 -25.33 -9.23
CA ARG A 33 6.97 -23.94 -9.67
C ARG A 33 7.96 -22.98 -9.05
N ALA A 34 8.58 -23.34 -7.94
CA ALA A 34 9.61 -22.52 -7.29
C ALA A 34 11.02 -22.86 -7.81
N GLU A 35 11.18 -23.97 -8.52
CA GLU A 35 12.44 -24.35 -9.16
C GLU A 35 12.91 -23.25 -10.13
N GLY A 36 14.16 -22.84 -9.99
CA GLY A 36 14.73 -21.74 -10.77
C GLY A 36 14.53 -20.33 -10.18
N LEU A 37 13.61 -20.15 -9.24
CA LEU A 37 13.50 -18.89 -8.48
C LEU A 37 14.50 -18.85 -7.32
N ILE A 38 14.60 -19.95 -6.58
CA ILE A 38 15.45 -20.11 -5.39
C ILE A 38 15.96 -21.56 -5.35
N ALA A 39 17.23 -21.73 -5.02
CA ALA A 39 17.81 -23.06 -4.87
C ALA A 39 17.56 -23.63 -3.47
N PRO A 40 17.19 -24.93 -3.33
CA PRO A 40 17.23 -25.61 -2.05
C PRO A 40 18.63 -25.55 -1.42
N GLY A 41 18.71 -25.46 -0.09
CA GLY A 41 19.93 -25.25 0.65
C GLY A 41 20.30 -23.78 0.90
N SER A 42 19.59 -22.84 0.30
CA SER A 42 19.82 -21.40 0.52
C SER A 42 19.34 -20.98 1.91
N PRO A 43 20.18 -20.24 2.69
CA PRO A 43 19.72 -19.65 3.95
C PRO A 43 18.66 -18.58 3.68
N ILE A 44 17.52 -18.64 4.36
CA ILE A 44 16.44 -17.64 4.18
C ILE A 44 16.91 -16.22 4.46
N ARG A 45 17.85 -16.04 5.39
CA ARG A 45 18.43 -14.74 5.76
C ARG A 45 19.06 -13.99 4.58
N GLU A 46 19.56 -14.70 3.55
CA GLU A 46 20.14 -14.08 2.36
C GLU A 46 19.07 -13.48 1.43
N LEU A 47 17.86 -13.98 1.56
CA LEU A 47 16.69 -13.49 0.82
C LEU A 47 15.93 -12.41 1.59
N LEU A 48 16.17 -12.29 2.90
CA LEU A 48 15.58 -11.23 3.70
C LEU A 48 16.29 -9.90 3.44
N PRO A 49 15.56 -8.77 3.58
CA PRO A 49 16.22 -7.47 3.61
C PRO A 49 17.33 -7.46 4.66
N PRO A 50 18.49 -6.86 4.39
CA PRO A 50 19.65 -6.89 5.29
C PRO A 50 19.47 -5.92 6.47
N ASP A 51 18.47 -6.17 7.30
CA ASP A 51 18.10 -5.32 8.41
C ASP A 51 17.73 -6.17 9.63
N ALA A 52 18.54 -6.10 10.69
CA ALA A 52 18.35 -6.89 11.90
C ALA A 52 17.01 -6.58 12.59
N VAL A 53 16.58 -5.30 12.56
CA VAL A 53 15.30 -4.89 13.19
C VAL A 53 14.13 -5.44 12.40
N LEU A 54 14.23 -5.46 11.07
CA LEU A 54 13.22 -6.06 10.22
C LEU A 54 13.14 -7.57 10.46
N GLN A 55 14.28 -8.23 10.66
CA GLN A 55 14.34 -9.66 11.01
C GLN A 55 13.71 -9.96 12.37
N GLU A 56 13.91 -9.10 13.38
CA GLU A 56 13.24 -9.21 14.69
C GLU A 56 11.73 -9.01 14.57
N LEU A 57 11.29 -8.03 13.80
CA LEU A 57 9.86 -7.77 13.55
C LEU A 57 9.20 -8.91 12.78
N ILE A 58 9.91 -9.53 11.84
CA ILE A 58 9.45 -10.70 11.09
C ILE A 58 9.32 -11.91 12.02
N ALA A 59 10.27 -12.12 12.92
CA ALA A 59 10.24 -13.22 13.87
C ALA A 59 9.10 -13.10 14.90
N ALA A 60 8.61 -11.88 15.16
CA ALA A 60 7.63 -11.61 16.20
C ALA A 60 6.17 -11.89 15.82
N ALA A 61 5.81 -12.40 14.64
CA ALA A 61 4.47 -12.85 14.24
C ALA A 61 3.99 -12.37 12.85
N SER A 62 4.87 -12.24 11.89
CA SER A 62 4.47 -11.82 10.55
C SER A 62 3.92 -13.01 9.75
N THR A 63 2.71 -12.87 9.21
CA THR A 63 2.14 -13.81 8.25
C THR A 63 2.61 -13.52 6.81
N VAL A 64 3.41 -12.49 6.62
CA VAL A 64 3.98 -12.10 5.33
C VAL A 64 5.45 -11.75 5.48
N LEU A 65 6.25 -12.18 4.52
CA LEU A 65 7.70 -12.05 4.52
C LEU A 65 8.17 -11.41 3.22
N PRO A 66 8.83 -10.24 3.24
CA PRO A 66 9.45 -9.70 2.06
C PRO A 66 10.72 -10.50 1.72
N LEU A 67 10.76 -11.10 0.54
CA LEU A 67 11.89 -11.84 0.02
C LEU A 67 12.51 -11.12 -1.17
N ARG A 68 13.83 -11.05 -1.19
CA ARG A 68 14.60 -10.53 -2.32
C ARG A 68 14.89 -11.67 -3.31
N LEU A 69 14.20 -11.68 -4.44
CA LEU A 69 14.48 -12.56 -5.57
C LEU A 69 15.35 -11.84 -6.62
N ARG A 70 15.76 -12.57 -7.65
CA ARG A 70 16.52 -11.99 -8.79
C ARG A 70 15.71 -10.92 -9.52
N THR A 71 14.39 -11.03 -9.51
CA THR A 71 13.44 -10.10 -10.17
C THR A 71 13.06 -8.89 -9.30
N GLY A 72 13.51 -8.82 -8.05
CA GLY A 72 13.15 -7.77 -7.10
C GLY A 72 12.62 -8.32 -5.78
N TYR A 73 11.99 -7.46 -4.98
CA TYR A 73 11.32 -7.88 -3.76
C TYR A 73 9.94 -8.45 -4.05
N VAL A 74 9.64 -9.61 -3.48
CA VAL A 74 8.30 -10.23 -3.47
C VAL A 74 7.85 -10.41 -2.03
N THR A 75 6.55 -10.37 -1.79
CA THR A 75 5.98 -10.68 -0.48
C THR A 75 5.49 -12.11 -0.49
N ALA A 76 6.17 -12.96 0.26
CA ALA A 76 5.75 -14.34 0.50
C ALA A 76 4.73 -14.37 1.64
N GLN A 77 3.69 -15.18 1.49
CA GLN A 77 2.80 -15.53 2.60
C GLN A 77 3.46 -16.61 3.44
N VAL A 78 3.41 -16.45 4.76
CA VAL A 78 4.05 -17.37 5.72
C VAL A 78 2.97 -18.17 6.44
N GLN A 79 3.05 -19.48 6.35
CA GLN A 79 2.24 -20.40 7.14
C GLN A 79 3.16 -21.19 8.08
N PRO A 80 3.06 -20.99 9.40
CA PRO A 80 3.87 -21.74 10.35
C PRO A 80 3.41 -23.20 10.41
N LEU A 81 4.39 -24.09 10.45
CA LEU A 81 4.23 -25.49 10.77
C LEU A 81 5.09 -25.82 12.00
N GLU A 82 4.82 -26.94 12.70
CA GLU A 82 5.66 -27.38 13.82
C GLU A 82 7.12 -27.57 13.37
N GLY A 83 7.99 -26.62 13.78
CA GLY A 83 9.43 -26.64 13.46
C GLY A 83 9.78 -26.25 12.02
N ALA A 84 8.84 -25.67 11.26
CA ALA A 84 9.06 -25.26 9.89
C ALA A 84 8.18 -24.07 9.49
N LEU A 85 8.50 -23.41 8.36
CA LEU A 85 7.66 -22.40 7.74
C LEU A 85 7.38 -22.78 6.29
N LEU A 86 6.13 -22.71 5.88
CA LEU A 86 5.75 -22.72 4.46
C LEU A 86 5.69 -21.29 3.95
N LEU A 87 6.37 -21.03 2.84
CA LEU A 87 6.33 -19.74 2.16
C LEU A 87 5.65 -19.91 0.80
N PHE A 88 4.56 -19.20 0.61
CA PHE A 88 3.84 -19.16 -0.66
C PHE A 88 4.26 -17.90 -1.40
N LEU A 89 4.89 -18.06 -2.56
CA LEU A 89 5.29 -16.94 -3.41
C LEU A 89 4.14 -16.53 -4.34
N PRO A 90 4.02 -15.23 -4.69
CA PRO A 90 3.03 -14.80 -5.67
C PRO A 90 3.30 -15.44 -7.04
N VAL A 91 2.24 -15.88 -7.71
CA VAL A 91 2.32 -16.40 -9.11
C VAL A 91 2.17 -15.22 -10.05
N GLY A 92 3.03 -15.13 -11.05
CA GLY A 92 2.90 -14.16 -12.08
C GLY A 92 2.68 -14.78 -13.47
N ASP A 93 1.44 -14.70 -13.96
CA ASP A 93 1.23 -14.34 -15.36
C ASP A 93 1.01 -12.81 -15.38
N ASP A 94 2.02 -12.09 -14.85
CA ASP A 94 1.92 -10.67 -14.51
C ASP A 94 1.66 -9.81 -15.77
N ASP A 95 2.11 -10.23 -16.96
CA ASP A 95 1.95 -9.45 -18.20
C ASP A 95 0.51 -9.44 -18.73
N ALA A 96 -0.18 -10.57 -18.73
CA ALA A 96 -1.58 -10.63 -19.18
C ALA A 96 -2.49 -9.87 -18.22
N TYR A 97 -2.27 -10.04 -16.90
CA TYR A 97 -3.00 -9.35 -15.87
C TYR A 97 -2.72 -7.84 -15.87
N ALA A 98 -1.44 -7.44 -15.95
CA ALA A 98 -1.06 -6.03 -16.07
C ALA A 98 -1.69 -5.38 -17.32
N SER A 99 -1.75 -6.10 -18.44
CA SER A 99 -2.39 -5.62 -19.64
C SER A 99 -3.90 -5.46 -19.48
N ALA A 100 -4.56 -6.37 -18.77
CA ALA A 100 -5.98 -6.27 -18.45
C ALA A 100 -6.27 -5.06 -17.54
N LEU A 101 -5.47 -4.87 -16.48
CA LEU A 101 -5.58 -3.71 -15.59
C LEU A 101 -5.35 -2.39 -16.33
N SER A 102 -4.35 -2.33 -17.22
CA SER A 102 -4.08 -1.13 -18.03
C SER A 102 -5.26 -0.77 -18.91
N ARG A 103 -5.85 -1.77 -19.59
CA ARG A 103 -7.05 -1.55 -20.40
C ARG A 103 -8.26 -1.10 -19.57
N ALA A 104 -8.46 -1.71 -18.40
CA ALA A 104 -9.53 -1.32 -17.47
C ALA A 104 -9.34 0.12 -16.98
N ALA A 105 -8.12 0.50 -16.56
CA ALA A 105 -7.79 1.86 -16.16
C ALA A 105 -8.08 2.86 -17.29
N GLN A 106 -7.65 2.58 -18.51
CA GLN A 106 -7.91 3.44 -19.67
C GLN A 106 -9.40 3.55 -20.01
N ALA A 107 -10.14 2.45 -19.93
CA ALA A 107 -11.57 2.43 -20.20
C ALA A 107 -12.38 3.26 -19.20
N VAL A 108 -11.90 3.34 -17.93
CA VAL A 108 -12.53 4.16 -16.88
C VAL A 108 -12.06 5.62 -16.96
N SER A 109 -10.81 5.88 -17.30
CA SER A 109 -10.22 7.23 -17.28
C SER A 109 -10.89 8.18 -18.29
N ALA A 110 -11.24 7.72 -19.50
CA ALA A 110 -11.82 8.58 -20.51
C ALA A 110 -13.22 9.11 -20.14
N PRO A 111 -14.22 8.26 -19.78
CA PRO A 111 -15.52 8.75 -19.32
C PRO A 111 -15.43 9.53 -18.01
N LEU A 112 -14.51 9.15 -17.13
CA LEU A 112 -14.26 9.86 -15.87
C LEU A 112 -13.80 11.30 -16.13
N THR A 113 -12.83 11.51 -17.04
CA THR A 113 -12.37 12.85 -17.41
C THR A 113 -13.54 13.71 -17.91
N THR A 114 -14.46 13.14 -18.67
CA THR A 114 -15.66 13.86 -19.13
C THR A 114 -16.58 14.22 -17.99
N LEU A 115 -16.84 13.29 -17.06
CA LEU A 115 -17.63 13.55 -15.85
C LEU A 115 -17.01 14.64 -14.98
N LEU A 116 -15.68 14.59 -14.74
CA LEU A 116 -14.96 15.59 -13.95
C LEU A 116 -15.02 16.96 -14.60
N SER A 117 -14.84 17.05 -15.92
CA SER A 117 -14.94 18.31 -16.66
C SER A 117 -16.36 18.89 -16.59
N ALA A 118 -17.40 18.07 -16.75
CA ALA A 118 -18.78 18.49 -16.61
C ALA A 118 -19.10 18.94 -15.18
N SER A 119 -18.66 18.19 -14.17
CA SER A 119 -18.82 18.52 -12.76
C SER A 119 -18.15 19.86 -12.43
N GLY A 120 -16.91 20.09 -12.90
CA GLY A 120 -16.20 21.35 -12.70
C GLY A 120 -16.90 22.56 -13.31
N THR A 121 -17.78 22.37 -14.30
CA THR A 121 -18.60 23.43 -14.89
C THR A 121 -19.93 23.59 -14.17
N ILE A 122 -20.57 22.50 -13.77
CA ILE A 122 -21.92 22.49 -13.19
C ILE A 122 -21.90 22.85 -11.71
N PHE A 123 -20.95 22.35 -10.93
CA PHE A 123 -20.89 22.54 -9.48
C PHE A 123 -20.85 24.01 -9.07
N PRO A 124 -19.98 24.86 -9.65
CA PRO A 124 -20.00 26.28 -9.33
C PRO A 124 -21.33 26.97 -9.61
N LEU A 125 -22.06 26.54 -10.66
CA LEU A 125 -23.37 27.12 -11.01
C LEU A 125 -24.47 26.76 -10.01
N LEU A 126 -24.31 25.69 -9.28
CA LEU A 126 -25.28 25.16 -8.32
C LEU A 126 -24.87 25.42 -6.85
N ALA A 127 -23.67 25.93 -6.61
CA ALA A 127 -23.15 26.13 -5.26
C ALA A 127 -23.97 27.13 -4.42
N ASP A 128 -24.54 28.17 -5.06
CA ASP A 128 -25.33 29.19 -4.40
C ASP A 128 -26.82 28.81 -4.21
N VAL A 129 -27.22 27.62 -4.65
CA VAL A 129 -28.59 27.16 -4.51
C VAL A 129 -28.82 26.61 -3.10
N GLU A 130 -29.61 27.29 -2.29
CA GLU A 130 -29.92 26.93 -0.91
C GLU A 130 -30.98 25.80 -0.80
N ASP A 131 -30.75 24.68 -1.48
CA ASP A 131 -31.55 23.46 -1.36
C ASP A 131 -30.72 22.37 -0.69
N PRO A 132 -31.03 21.97 0.57
CA PRO A 132 -30.25 20.95 1.29
C PRO A 132 -30.21 19.60 0.59
N VAL A 133 -31.25 19.23 -0.16
CA VAL A 133 -31.30 17.97 -0.91
C VAL A 133 -30.36 18.04 -2.10
N LEU A 134 -30.34 19.17 -2.81
CA LEU A 134 -29.44 19.40 -3.93
C LEU A 134 -27.99 19.39 -3.46
N GLN A 135 -27.65 20.14 -2.38
CA GLN A 135 -26.30 20.22 -1.85
C GLN A 135 -25.77 18.84 -1.42
N ARG A 136 -26.60 18.08 -0.72
CA ARG A 136 -26.25 16.69 -0.35
C ARG A 136 -26.01 15.80 -1.59
N ASN A 137 -26.83 15.91 -2.62
CA ASN A 137 -26.66 15.12 -3.84
C ASN A 137 -25.40 15.52 -4.61
N LEU A 138 -25.05 16.82 -4.63
CA LEU A 138 -23.81 17.29 -5.21
C LEU A 138 -22.58 16.76 -4.45
N ALA A 139 -22.60 16.80 -3.12
CA ALA A 139 -21.52 16.23 -2.29
C ALA A 139 -21.34 14.72 -2.53
N VAL A 140 -22.45 13.96 -2.62
CA VAL A 140 -22.42 12.52 -2.94
C VAL A 140 -21.85 12.27 -4.35
N LEU A 141 -22.28 13.08 -5.34
CA LEU A 141 -21.76 12.98 -6.70
C LEU A 141 -20.26 13.32 -6.75
N SER A 142 -19.87 14.42 -6.10
CA SER A 142 -18.47 14.81 -5.97
C SER A 142 -17.62 13.69 -5.38
N ARG A 143 -18.00 13.17 -4.22
CA ARG A 143 -17.33 12.01 -3.59
C ARG A 143 -17.22 10.82 -4.53
N SER A 144 -18.25 10.50 -5.27
CA SER A 144 -18.24 9.37 -6.23
C SER A 144 -17.24 9.59 -7.36
N CYS A 145 -17.09 10.83 -7.83
CA CYS A 145 -16.07 11.20 -8.81
C CYS A 145 -14.65 10.99 -8.24
N TYR A 146 -14.40 11.41 -7.01
CA TYR A 146 -13.13 11.19 -6.31
C TYR A 146 -12.82 9.69 -6.13
N GLN A 147 -13.82 8.87 -5.78
CA GLN A 147 -13.66 7.41 -5.66
C GLN A 147 -13.30 6.75 -6.99
N LEU A 148 -13.96 7.16 -8.08
CA LEU A 148 -13.65 6.66 -9.42
C LEU A 148 -12.24 7.08 -9.88
N LEU A 149 -11.83 8.31 -9.58
CA LEU A 149 -10.48 8.80 -9.87
C LEU A 149 -9.43 7.95 -9.15
N ARG A 150 -9.60 7.76 -7.85
CA ARG A 150 -8.74 6.89 -7.03
C ARG A 150 -8.65 5.47 -7.59
N ALA A 151 -9.79 4.87 -7.93
CA ALA A 151 -9.82 3.51 -8.47
C ALA A 151 -9.06 3.41 -9.80
N SER A 152 -9.25 4.40 -10.69
CA SER A 152 -8.56 4.47 -11.98
C SER A 152 -7.05 4.61 -11.82
N GLU A 153 -6.60 5.50 -10.93
CA GLU A 153 -5.17 5.69 -10.64
C GLU A 153 -4.55 4.42 -10.04
N ASN A 154 -5.21 3.78 -9.07
CA ASN A 154 -4.74 2.55 -8.46
C ASN A 154 -4.60 1.42 -9.48
N LEU A 155 -5.53 1.27 -10.43
CA LEU A 155 -5.43 0.30 -11.52
C LEU A 155 -4.22 0.59 -12.42
N GLY A 156 -3.98 1.86 -12.75
CA GLY A 156 -2.85 2.29 -13.55
C GLY A 156 -1.50 2.01 -12.87
N ASP A 157 -1.38 2.40 -11.60
CA ASP A 157 -0.16 2.22 -10.80
C ASP A 157 0.13 0.73 -10.55
N LEU A 158 -0.91 -0.07 -10.26
CA LEU A 158 -0.75 -1.52 -10.11
C LEU A 158 -0.29 -2.18 -11.42
N SER A 159 -0.87 -1.76 -12.56
CA SER A 159 -0.42 -2.23 -13.88
C SER A 159 1.03 -1.88 -14.16
N ALA A 160 1.45 -0.64 -13.84
CA ALA A 160 2.83 -0.19 -14.01
C ALA A 160 3.80 -0.94 -13.08
N ALA A 161 3.40 -1.17 -11.84
CA ALA A 161 4.17 -1.90 -10.85
C ALA A 161 4.39 -3.36 -11.23
N LEU A 162 3.36 -4.03 -11.76
CA LEU A 162 3.44 -5.41 -12.26
C LEU A 162 4.47 -5.57 -13.38
N ARG A 163 4.63 -4.54 -14.20
CA ARG A 163 5.64 -4.49 -15.27
C ARG A 163 7.01 -4.01 -14.80
N GLY A 164 7.19 -3.77 -13.49
CA GLY A 164 8.43 -3.19 -12.94
C GLY A 164 8.72 -1.78 -13.44
N ARG A 165 7.70 -1.03 -13.86
CA ARG A 165 7.80 0.28 -14.52
C ARG A 165 7.04 1.38 -13.80
N LEU A 166 6.83 1.26 -12.47
CA LEU A 166 6.21 2.35 -11.72
C LEU A 166 7.08 3.61 -11.88
N PRO A 167 6.58 4.67 -12.54
CA PRO A 167 7.39 5.86 -12.76
C PRO A 167 7.52 6.63 -11.44
N LEU A 168 8.76 6.90 -10.99
CA LEU A 168 9.05 7.70 -9.83
C LEU A 168 9.83 8.95 -10.23
N SER A 169 9.42 10.10 -9.70
CA SER A 169 10.15 11.38 -9.78
C SER A 169 10.94 11.56 -8.50
N MET A 170 12.08 10.87 -8.42
CA MET A 170 12.94 10.88 -7.22
C MET A 170 13.60 12.23 -7.01
N GLU A 171 13.53 12.76 -5.79
CA GLU A 171 14.18 14.00 -5.37
C GLU A 171 14.76 13.89 -3.96
N LYS A 172 15.71 14.78 -3.63
CA LYS A 172 16.22 14.90 -2.25
C LYS A 172 15.09 15.37 -1.35
N THR A 173 14.74 14.56 -0.38
CA THR A 173 13.63 14.80 0.54
C THR A 173 14.15 14.73 1.98
N ASP A 174 13.80 15.72 2.78
CA ASP A 174 13.81 15.63 4.23
C ASP A 174 12.51 14.95 4.65
N LEU A 175 12.61 13.70 5.14
CA LEU A 175 11.44 12.91 5.52
C LEU A 175 10.77 13.46 6.78
N THR A 176 11.54 14.09 7.69
CA THR A 176 10.98 14.70 8.91
C THR A 176 10.09 15.89 8.57
N ASP A 177 10.60 16.82 7.75
CA ASP A 177 9.86 17.99 7.25
C ASP A 177 8.65 17.57 6.39
N PHE A 178 8.84 16.57 5.53
CA PHE A 178 7.75 16.03 4.71
C PHE A 178 6.61 15.46 5.55
N LEU A 179 6.91 14.76 6.65
CA LEU A 179 5.89 14.17 7.52
C LEU A 179 5.25 15.22 8.45
N ASP A 180 5.97 16.27 8.81
CA ASP A 180 5.40 17.39 9.54
C ASP A 180 4.32 18.09 8.70
N ASP A 181 4.65 18.45 7.46
CA ASP A 181 3.71 19.02 6.47
C ASP A 181 2.52 18.06 6.18
N PHE A 182 2.81 16.76 6.02
CA PHE A 182 1.78 15.75 5.83
C PHE A 182 0.83 15.67 7.03
N SER A 183 1.37 15.69 8.25
CA SER A 183 0.59 15.52 9.47
C SER A 183 -0.40 16.64 9.73
N GLN A 184 -0.08 17.86 9.35
CA GLN A 184 -0.97 19.01 9.46
C GLN A 184 -2.24 18.79 8.61
N THR A 185 -2.06 18.54 7.31
CA THR A 185 -3.19 18.28 6.40
C THR A 185 -3.95 16.99 6.75
N ALA A 186 -3.23 15.91 7.06
CA ALA A 186 -3.83 14.63 7.40
C ALA A 186 -4.56 14.67 8.75
N GLY A 187 -4.06 15.44 9.71
CA GLY A 187 -4.70 15.62 11.02
C GLY A 187 -6.07 16.29 10.90
N ASP A 188 -6.19 17.34 10.12
CA ASP A 188 -7.47 18.01 9.87
C ASP A 188 -8.49 17.07 9.23
N LEU A 189 -8.07 16.26 8.27
CA LEU A 189 -8.94 15.29 7.61
C LEU A 189 -9.33 14.13 8.55
N CYS A 190 -8.43 13.70 9.44
CA CYS A 190 -8.76 12.72 10.48
C CYS A 190 -9.82 13.27 11.44
N LEU A 191 -9.70 14.53 11.86
CA LEU A 191 -10.69 15.18 12.72
C LEU A 191 -12.05 15.27 12.04
N GLN A 192 -12.13 15.61 10.76
CA GLN A 192 -13.37 15.59 9.99
C GLN A 192 -13.99 14.18 9.91
N ALA A 193 -13.15 13.14 9.94
CA ALA A 193 -13.61 11.75 10.01
C ALA A 193 -13.91 11.30 11.45
N GLY A 194 -13.79 12.18 12.45
CA GLY A 194 -13.98 11.86 13.86
C GLY A 194 -12.88 11.00 14.47
N ARG A 195 -11.63 11.11 14.00
CA ARG A 195 -10.42 10.44 14.53
C ARG A 195 -9.37 11.49 14.86
N GLU A 196 -8.46 11.14 15.74
CA GLU A 196 -7.30 11.97 16.07
C GLU A 196 -6.04 11.32 15.50
N LEU A 197 -5.15 12.11 14.89
CA LEU A 197 -3.85 11.66 14.43
C LEU A 197 -2.77 12.22 15.35
N ASP A 198 -2.12 11.34 16.10
CA ASP A 198 -0.97 11.64 16.94
C ASP A 198 0.33 11.33 16.17
N VAL A 199 1.27 12.26 16.17
CA VAL A 199 2.46 12.18 15.32
C VAL A 199 3.73 12.40 16.13
N GLU A 200 4.61 11.42 16.14
CA GLU A 200 5.92 11.49 16.76
C GLU A 200 7.04 11.53 15.71
N LEU A 201 7.72 12.65 15.59
CA LEU A 201 8.83 12.87 14.68
C LEU A 201 10.14 13.14 15.44
N PRO A 202 11.29 12.67 14.93
CA PRO A 202 12.58 13.02 15.51
C PRO A 202 12.91 14.49 15.24
N GLN A 203 13.65 15.13 16.14
CA GLN A 203 14.11 16.53 15.93
C GLN A 203 15.14 16.66 14.81
N ALA A 204 15.91 15.59 14.55
CA ALA A 204 16.95 15.59 13.53
C ALA A 204 16.35 15.28 12.14
N PRO A 205 16.76 16.02 11.09
CA PRO A 205 16.33 15.77 9.74
C PRO A 205 16.79 14.39 9.23
N ILE A 206 15.92 13.72 8.49
CA ILE A 206 16.24 12.44 7.86
C ILE A 206 16.18 12.60 6.34
N PHE A 207 17.35 12.72 5.71
CA PHE A 207 17.44 12.88 4.26
C PHE A 207 17.44 11.53 3.55
N LEU A 208 16.61 11.44 2.51
CA LEU A 208 16.54 10.30 1.62
C LEU A 208 16.22 10.76 0.18
N TRP A 209 16.26 9.83 -0.75
CA TRP A 209 15.89 10.03 -2.13
C TRP A 209 14.50 9.44 -2.34
N ALA A 210 13.50 10.28 -2.67
CA ALA A 210 12.10 9.82 -2.75
C ALA A 210 11.27 10.63 -3.75
N ASP A 211 10.20 10.03 -4.22
CA ASP A 211 9.08 10.71 -4.86
C ASP A 211 8.07 11.13 -3.80
N ARG A 212 8.05 12.42 -3.44
CA ARG A 212 7.17 12.97 -2.39
C ARG A 212 5.70 12.73 -2.70
N ARG A 213 5.30 12.84 -3.97
CA ARG A 213 3.91 12.64 -4.38
C ARG A 213 3.46 11.19 -4.16
N GLN A 214 4.26 10.23 -4.60
CA GLN A 214 3.93 8.82 -4.43
C GLN A 214 3.99 8.38 -2.97
N LEU A 215 4.93 8.91 -2.16
CA LEU A 215 4.95 8.67 -0.72
C LEU A 215 3.72 9.24 -0.03
N ARG A 216 3.31 10.49 -0.36
CA ARG A 216 2.09 11.10 0.19
C ARG A 216 0.87 10.24 -0.12
N ARG A 217 0.71 9.80 -1.37
CA ARG A 217 -0.39 8.89 -1.76
C ARG A 217 -0.38 7.57 -0.99
N ALA A 218 0.79 6.95 -0.83
CA ALA A 218 0.92 5.71 -0.06
C ALA A 218 0.51 5.90 1.40
N LEU A 219 0.91 7.00 2.04
CA LEU A 219 0.54 7.31 3.43
C LEU A 219 -0.96 7.61 3.57
N LEU A 220 -1.54 8.39 2.66
CA LEU A 220 -2.97 8.66 2.64
C LEU A 220 -3.80 7.39 2.42
N ALA A 221 -3.33 6.46 1.57
CA ALA A 221 -4.00 5.17 1.36
C ALA A 221 -3.99 4.31 2.63
N LEU A 222 -2.89 4.31 3.40
CA LEU A 222 -2.82 3.65 4.71
C LEU A 222 -3.73 4.33 5.73
N LEU A 223 -3.72 5.65 5.78
CA LEU A 223 -4.57 6.44 6.66
C LEU A 223 -6.06 6.22 6.35
N SER A 224 -6.44 6.16 5.07
CA SER A 224 -7.78 5.79 4.62
C SER A 224 -8.23 4.44 5.20
N ASN A 225 -7.35 3.44 5.20
CA ASN A 225 -7.66 2.15 5.79
C ASN A 225 -7.82 2.27 7.32
N ALA A 226 -6.91 2.95 8.00
CA ALA A 226 -6.99 3.17 9.45
C ALA A 226 -8.32 3.85 9.85
N ILE A 227 -8.72 4.91 9.14
CA ILE A 227 -9.99 5.61 9.38
C ILE A 227 -11.20 4.69 9.17
N LYS A 228 -11.21 3.88 8.10
CA LYS A 228 -12.34 2.99 7.77
C LYS A 228 -12.58 1.91 8.82
N PHE A 229 -11.52 1.38 9.39
CA PHE A 229 -11.59 0.21 10.28
C PHE A 229 -11.44 0.53 11.76
N THR A 230 -11.41 1.82 12.13
CA THR A 230 -11.48 2.30 13.51
C THR A 230 -12.83 2.94 13.83
N ALA A 231 -13.21 2.91 15.09
CA ALA A 231 -14.41 3.59 15.56
C ALA A 231 -14.20 5.12 15.63
N PRO A 232 -15.25 5.95 15.52
CA PRO A 232 -15.16 7.37 15.84
C PRO A 232 -14.61 7.60 17.27
N GLY A 233 -13.76 8.62 17.44
CA GLY A 233 -13.05 8.89 18.69
C GLY A 233 -11.76 8.10 18.90
N SER A 234 -11.38 7.24 17.94
CA SER A 234 -10.11 6.50 17.99
C SER A 234 -8.91 7.41 17.71
N GLN A 235 -7.78 7.08 18.32
CA GLN A 235 -6.48 7.66 18.01
C GLN A 235 -5.71 6.79 17.02
N LEU A 236 -5.09 7.45 16.05
CA LEU A 236 -4.15 6.89 15.10
C LEU A 236 -2.76 7.42 15.42
N HIS A 237 -1.74 6.56 15.43
CA HIS A 237 -0.39 6.97 15.80
C HIS A 237 0.55 6.81 14.61
N LEU A 238 1.22 7.89 14.24
CA LEU A 238 2.24 7.91 13.20
C LEU A 238 3.59 8.23 13.81
N THR A 239 4.55 7.31 13.73
CA THR A 239 5.88 7.51 14.29
C THR A 239 6.96 7.39 13.23
N LEU A 240 7.97 8.26 13.29
CA LEU A 240 9.17 8.17 12.46
C LEU A 240 10.39 7.95 13.34
N THR A 241 11.13 6.89 13.06
CA THR A 241 12.42 6.63 13.72
C THR A 241 13.49 6.31 12.69
N ARG A 242 14.75 6.59 13.02
CA ARG A 242 15.91 6.20 12.22
C ARG A 242 16.76 5.20 12.97
N ARG A 243 17.11 4.09 12.31
CA ARG A 243 18.08 3.12 12.83
C ARG A 243 19.08 2.80 11.73
N GLY A 244 20.32 3.22 11.97
CA GLY A 244 21.40 3.04 11.00
C GLY A 244 21.12 3.74 9.66
N LYS A 245 21.05 2.95 8.59
CA LYS A 245 20.81 3.42 7.22
C LYS A 245 19.35 3.33 6.77
N ARG A 246 18.41 3.12 7.69
CA ARG A 246 16.97 3.04 7.38
C ARG A 246 16.14 3.96 8.24
N ALA A 247 15.12 4.55 7.63
CA ALA A 247 14.01 5.18 8.30
C ALA A 247 12.87 4.16 8.45
N TYR A 248 12.21 4.19 9.60
CA TYR A 248 11.06 3.37 9.96
C TYR A 248 9.90 4.30 10.22
N LEU A 249 8.91 4.18 9.39
CA LEU A 249 7.65 4.89 9.53
C LEU A 249 6.59 3.88 9.93
N ARG A 250 5.96 4.10 11.08
CA ARG A 250 4.95 3.20 11.63
C ARG A 250 3.63 3.93 11.78
N LEU A 251 2.57 3.36 11.22
CA LEU A 251 1.19 3.78 11.42
C LEU A 251 0.47 2.69 12.21
N THR A 252 -0.03 3.04 13.39
CA THR A 252 -0.75 2.14 14.29
C THR A 252 -2.19 2.61 14.44
N ASP A 253 -3.11 1.69 14.33
CA ASP A 253 -4.52 1.91 14.64
C ASP A 253 -5.03 0.90 15.67
N GLY A 254 -5.99 1.30 16.49
CA GLY A 254 -6.70 0.45 17.45
C GLY A 254 -8.03 -0.09 16.92
N GLY A 255 -8.09 -0.39 15.63
CA GLY A 255 -9.31 -0.81 14.94
C GLY A 255 -9.66 -2.29 15.14
N GLU A 256 -10.56 -2.76 14.28
CA GLU A 256 -11.07 -4.15 14.31
C GLU A 256 -9.97 -5.20 14.03
N GLY A 257 -8.83 -4.78 13.49
CA GLY A 257 -7.78 -5.70 13.07
C GLY A 257 -8.22 -6.70 12.01
N MET A 258 -7.34 -7.65 11.69
CA MET A 258 -7.53 -8.64 10.64
C MET A 258 -7.45 -10.05 11.21
N THR A 259 -8.25 -10.97 10.65
CA THR A 259 -8.04 -12.41 10.87
C THR A 259 -6.80 -12.88 10.10
N PRO A 260 -6.18 -14.02 10.46
CA PRO A 260 -5.02 -14.54 9.74
C PRO A 260 -5.25 -14.72 8.24
N GLU A 261 -6.47 -15.12 7.84
CA GLU A 261 -6.84 -15.33 6.44
C GLU A 261 -6.85 -14.01 5.66
N VAL A 262 -7.45 -12.94 6.24
CA VAL A 262 -7.48 -11.60 5.66
C VAL A 262 -6.07 -11.03 5.59
N LEU A 263 -5.30 -11.15 6.68
CA LEU A 263 -3.93 -10.64 6.73
C LEU A 263 -3.03 -11.33 5.69
N THR A 264 -3.17 -12.65 5.51
CA THR A 264 -2.43 -13.44 4.51
C THR A 264 -2.72 -12.96 3.09
N SER A 265 -3.95 -12.53 2.80
CA SER A 265 -4.38 -12.06 1.48
C SER A 265 -4.27 -10.54 1.29
N ALA A 266 -3.91 -9.78 2.32
CA ALA A 266 -3.92 -8.31 2.30
C ALA A 266 -3.06 -7.68 1.18
N PHE A 267 -1.97 -8.35 0.79
CA PHE A 267 -1.12 -7.96 -0.35
C PHE A 267 -1.36 -8.82 -1.60
N SER A 268 -2.32 -9.74 -1.56
CA SER A 268 -2.64 -10.58 -2.71
C SER A 268 -3.35 -9.74 -3.76
N ARG A 269 -2.88 -9.83 -4.99
CA ARG A 269 -3.42 -9.12 -6.16
C ARG A 269 -4.62 -9.83 -6.77
N TYR A 270 -4.87 -11.09 -6.38
CA TYR A 270 -5.76 -12.01 -7.08
C TYR A 270 -6.89 -12.57 -6.23
N THR A 271 -6.80 -12.47 -4.91
CA THR A 271 -7.79 -13.05 -4.01
C THR A 271 -8.29 -11.98 -3.05
N GLN A 272 -9.56 -11.62 -3.19
CA GLN A 272 -10.29 -11.04 -2.08
C GLN A 272 -10.92 -12.21 -1.31
N PRO A 273 -10.52 -12.49 -0.07
CA PRO A 273 -11.28 -13.43 0.74
C PRO A 273 -12.61 -12.78 1.08
N GLN A 274 -13.66 -13.49 0.92
CA GLN A 274 -15.02 -13.43 1.52
C GLN A 274 -15.53 -12.13 2.20
N ALA A 275 -14.78 -11.02 2.16
CA ALA A 275 -15.18 -9.71 2.65
C ALA A 275 -16.04 -8.93 1.65
N GLN A 276 -16.65 -9.62 0.66
CA GLN A 276 -17.48 -8.99 -0.38
C GLN A 276 -18.77 -8.34 0.18
N ASP A 277 -19.12 -8.67 1.43
CA ASP A 277 -20.34 -8.16 2.06
C ASP A 277 -20.14 -6.91 2.95
N ASP A 278 -18.89 -6.48 3.20
CA ASP A 278 -18.61 -5.26 3.95
C ASP A 278 -18.45 -4.06 2.99
N PRO A 279 -19.41 -3.11 3.00
CA PRO A 279 -19.37 -1.93 2.11
C PRO A 279 -18.13 -1.02 2.36
N ARG A 280 -17.43 -1.19 3.49
CA ARG A 280 -16.19 -0.49 3.81
C ARG A 280 -15.00 -1.08 3.05
N THR A 281 -15.13 -2.32 2.59
CA THR A 281 -14.07 -2.99 1.82
C THR A 281 -14.07 -2.43 0.42
N GLY A 282 -13.09 -1.60 0.08
CA GLY A 282 -12.89 -1.09 -1.27
C GLY A 282 -12.43 -2.19 -2.24
N ALA A 283 -12.02 -1.81 -3.45
CA ALA A 283 -11.58 -2.73 -4.49
C ALA A 283 -10.31 -3.56 -4.17
N GLY A 284 -9.73 -3.41 -2.98
CA GLY A 284 -8.58 -4.20 -2.50
C GLY A 284 -7.23 -3.84 -3.14
N PHE A 285 -7.16 -2.75 -3.91
CA PHE A 285 -5.94 -2.35 -4.62
C PHE A 285 -4.99 -1.46 -3.80
N SER A 286 -5.45 -0.86 -2.71
CA SER A 286 -4.68 0.14 -1.95
C SER A 286 -3.38 -0.43 -1.37
N LEU A 287 -3.43 -1.53 -0.63
CA LEU A 287 -2.23 -2.14 -0.04
C LEU A 287 -1.23 -2.68 -1.08
N PRO A 288 -1.63 -3.37 -2.15
CA PRO A 288 -0.73 -3.71 -3.26
C PRO A 288 -0.06 -2.50 -3.92
N VAL A 289 -0.77 -1.38 -4.09
CA VAL A 289 -0.19 -0.14 -4.63
C VAL A 289 0.82 0.47 -3.64
N VAL A 290 0.46 0.57 -2.35
CA VAL A 290 1.40 1.02 -1.31
C VAL A 290 2.66 0.18 -1.31
N GLN A 291 2.52 -1.15 -1.35
CA GLN A 291 3.66 -2.06 -1.41
C GLN A 291 4.55 -1.77 -2.63
N ALA A 292 3.94 -1.60 -3.80
CA ALA A 292 4.67 -1.30 -5.03
C ALA A 292 5.43 0.02 -4.95
N VAL A 293 4.81 1.07 -4.40
CA VAL A 293 5.44 2.38 -4.19
C VAL A 293 6.64 2.25 -3.25
N ILE A 294 6.47 1.62 -2.10
CA ILE A 294 7.55 1.45 -1.11
C ILE A 294 8.70 0.61 -1.67
N GLN A 295 8.40 -0.48 -2.38
CA GLN A 295 9.42 -1.32 -3.04
C GLN A 295 10.18 -0.55 -4.13
N ALA A 296 9.50 0.27 -4.92
CA ALA A 296 10.13 1.12 -5.93
C ALA A 296 11.08 2.17 -5.33
N HIS A 297 10.85 2.56 -4.06
CA HIS A 297 11.78 3.40 -3.27
C HIS A 297 12.92 2.59 -2.60
N GLY A 298 13.03 1.29 -2.86
CA GLY A 298 14.02 0.40 -2.21
C GLY A 298 13.69 0.08 -0.74
N GLY A 299 12.45 0.33 -0.36
CA GLY A 299 11.90 0.09 0.96
C GLY A 299 11.19 -1.26 1.09
N THR A 300 10.64 -1.51 2.27
CA THR A 300 9.79 -2.67 2.56
C THR A 300 8.59 -2.27 3.39
N ILE A 301 7.51 -3.03 3.27
CA ILE A 301 6.30 -2.87 4.08
C ILE A 301 6.08 -4.14 4.90
N LEU A 302 5.78 -3.96 6.18
CA LEU A 302 5.32 -5.01 7.08
C LEU A 302 3.94 -4.65 7.60
N LEU A 303 3.10 -5.65 7.74
CA LEU A 303 1.75 -5.53 8.26
C LEU A 303 1.61 -6.52 9.42
N GLN A 304 1.30 -6.01 10.60
CA GLN A 304 0.99 -6.79 11.79
C GLN A 304 -0.43 -6.44 12.21
N SER A 305 -1.29 -7.43 12.35
CA SER A 305 -2.67 -7.20 12.75
C SER A 305 -3.21 -8.41 13.48
N GLN A 306 -4.07 -8.16 14.43
CA GLN A 306 -4.81 -9.18 15.16
C GLN A 306 -6.24 -8.73 15.31
N LYS A 307 -7.19 -9.62 15.09
CA LYS A 307 -8.61 -9.32 15.25
C LYS A 307 -8.89 -8.70 16.62
N ASP A 308 -9.62 -7.60 16.61
CA ASP A 308 -10.02 -6.78 17.79
C ASP A 308 -8.83 -6.14 18.55
N ARG A 309 -7.66 -6.05 17.95
CA ARG A 309 -6.47 -5.39 18.51
C ARG A 309 -5.85 -4.32 17.61
N GLY A 310 -6.43 -4.13 16.43
CA GLY A 310 -5.96 -3.13 15.49
C GLY A 310 -4.87 -3.61 14.53
N THR A 311 -4.24 -2.66 13.88
CA THR A 311 -3.25 -2.91 12.85
C THR A 311 -2.04 -2.00 13.01
N ASP A 312 -0.85 -2.58 12.82
CA ASP A 312 0.43 -1.91 12.71
C ASP A 312 0.94 -2.05 11.27
N VAL A 313 1.15 -0.94 10.61
CA VAL A 313 1.83 -0.89 9.31
C VAL A 313 3.20 -0.24 9.48
N ILE A 314 4.26 -0.97 9.12
CA ILE A 314 5.63 -0.49 9.24
C ILE A 314 6.23 -0.40 7.84
N LEU A 315 6.60 0.81 7.43
CA LEU A 315 7.31 1.08 6.20
C LEU A 315 8.79 1.30 6.52
N THR A 316 9.68 0.73 5.74
CA THR A 316 11.11 1.03 5.84
C THR A 316 11.59 1.68 4.56
N LEU A 317 12.43 2.71 4.68
CA LEU A 317 13.03 3.40 3.54
C LEU A 317 14.54 3.53 3.73
N PRO A 318 15.35 3.41 2.67
CA PRO A 318 16.78 3.63 2.75
C PRO A 318 17.09 5.11 3.00
N VAL A 319 17.91 5.40 4.01
CA VAL A 319 18.37 6.75 4.35
C VAL A 319 19.68 7.04 3.65
N GLY A 320 19.83 8.24 3.16
CA GLY A 320 21.01 8.74 2.49
C GLY A 320 20.69 9.24 1.08
N LEU A 321 21.64 9.97 0.55
CA LEU A 321 21.59 10.46 -0.83
C LEU A 321 22.52 9.58 -1.68
N PRO A 322 22.17 9.28 -2.92
CA PRO A 322 23.08 8.57 -3.81
C PRO A 322 24.39 9.35 -3.93
N GLN A 323 25.52 8.67 -3.84
CA GLN A 323 26.80 9.27 -4.23
C GLN A 323 26.69 9.68 -5.71
N GLU A 324 27.30 10.80 -6.08
CA GLU A 324 27.17 11.53 -7.36
C GLU A 324 27.50 10.72 -8.65
N GLN A 325 27.27 9.45 -8.70
CA GLN A 325 27.49 8.66 -9.92
C GLN A 325 26.19 8.48 -10.68
N ALA A 326 26.10 9.22 -11.79
CA ALA A 326 25.15 9.05 -12.89
C ALA A 326 23.66 9.28 -12.53
N LEU A 327 23.30 10.47 -12.12
CA LEU A 327 21.92 10.96 -12.22
C LEU A 327 21.62 11.28 -13.70
N LEU A 328 21.16 10.29 -14.45
CA LEU A 328 20.35 10.56 -15.64
C LEU A 328 19.06 11.22 -15.12
N ARG A 329 19.02 12.55 -15.21
CA ARG A 329 17.81 13.31 -14.93
C ARG A 329 16.81 12.95 -16.01
N SER A 330 15.87 12.07 -15.69
CA SER A 330 14.64 11.97 -16.48
C SER A 330 13.97 13.34 -16.48
N PRO A 331 13.52 13.85 -17.62
CA PRO A 331 12.81 15.12 -17.64
C PRO A 331 11.63 15.04 -16.68
N ARG A 332 11.45 16.09 -15.86
CA ARG A 332 10.30 16.22 -14.95
C ARG A 332 9.04 16.37 -15.81
N VAL A 333 8.40 15.27 -16.11
CA VAL A 333 7.04 15.28 -16.64
C VAL A 333 6.12 15.20 -15.43
N THR A 334 5.90 16.34 -14.78
CA THR A 334 4.78 16.51 -13.85
C THR A 334 3.51 16.61 -14.68
N VAL A 335 2.95 15.47 -15.03
CA VAL A 335 1.58 15.42 -15.52
C VAL A 335 0.71 15.43 -14.27
N ASP A 336 0.12 16.61 -13.98
CA ASP A 336 -0.98 16.68 -13.04
C ASP A 336 -2.16 15.87 -13.61
N ARG A 337 -2.37 14.69 -13.09
CA ARG A 337 -3.48 13.81 -13.48
C ARG A 337 -4.72 14.04 -12.62
N SER A 338 -4.62 14.88 -11.58
CA SER A 338 -5.73 15.17 -10.67
C SER A 338 -6.82 16.02 -11.34
N GLY A 339 -6.50 16.68 -12.46
CA GLY A 339 -7.47 17.54 -13.15
C GLY A 339 -8.02 18.68 -12.28
N GLY A 340 -7.23 19.13 -11.29
CA GLY A 340 -7.63 20.16 -10.32
C GLY A 340 -8.25 19.59 -9.03
N PHE A 341 -8.31 18.28 -8.87
CA PHE A 341 -8.80 17.65 -7.64
C PHE A 341 -7.72 17.62 -6.56
N VAL A 342 -8.14 17.80 -5.31
CA VAL A 342 -7.26 17.76 -4.13
C VAL A 342 -6.81 16.32 -3.90
N PRO A 343 -5.49 16.02 -3.98
CA PRO A 343 -5.01 14.62 -3.88
C PRO A 343 -5.38 13.92 -2.58
N GLU A 344 -5.43 14.65 -1.47
CA GLU A 344 -5.82 14.14 -0.16
C GLU A 344 -7.27 13.63 -0.16
N LEU A 345 -8.17 14.38 -0.80
CA LEU A 345 -9.56 13.98 -0.92
C LEU A 345 -9.75 12.79 -1.89
N VAL A 346 -8.90 12.68 -2.92
CA VAL A 346 -8.89 11.50 -3.80
C VAL A 346 -8.59 10.25 -2.97
N GLU A 347 -7.49 10.26 -2.22
CA GLU A 347 -7.04 9.08 -1.48
C GLU A 347 -7.93 8.74 -0.28
N LEU A 348 -8.57 9.73 0.34
CA LEU A 348 -9.47 9.52 1.48
C LEU A 348 -10.94 9.39 1.08
N SER A 349 -11.26 9.32 -0.21
CA SER A 349 -12.66 9.31 -0.71
C SER A 349 -13.52 8.14 -0.21
N ASP A 350 -12.91 7.04 0.17
CA ASP A 350 -13.61 5.91 0.78
C ASP A 350 -13.83 6.09 2.30
N ALA A 351 -13.05 6.95 2.95
CA ALA A 351 -12.98 7.06 4.41
C ALA A 351 -13.70 8.30 4.97
N LEU A 352 -13.67 9.40 4.22
CA LEU A 352 -14.31 10.65 4.64
C LEU A 352 -15.82 10.63 4.42
N PRO A 353 -16.59 11.34 5.26
CA PRO A 353 -18.02 11.54 5.05
C PRO A 353 -18.30 12.41 3.82
N HIS A 354 -19.52 12.39 3.29
CA HIS A 354 -19.85 13.12 2.05
C HIS A 354 -19.80 14.64 2.23
N GLU A 355 -19.99 15.14 3.42
CA GLU A 355 -19.88 16.56 3.76
C GLU A 355 -18.48 17.15 3.50
N ALA A 356 -17.44 16.30 3.59
CA ALA A 356 -16.08 16.70 3.21
C ALA A 356 -15.94 17.03 1.71
N TYR A 357 -16.91 16.61 0.90
CA TYR A 357 -16.94 16.80 -0.56
C TYR A 357 -17.96 17.85 -0.97
N ASP A 358 -18.40 18.70 -0.04
CA ASP A 358 -19.28 19.82 -0.36
C ASP A 358 -18.57 20.75 -1.36
N VAL A 359 -19.30 21.07 -2.42
CA VAL A 359 -18.78 21.90 -3.52
C VAL A 359 -18.35 23.29 -3.03
N GLN A 360 -19.01 23.83 -2.00
CA GLN A 360 -18.65 25.10 -1.40
C GLN A 360 -17.25 25.12 -0.75
N ASN A 361 -16.71 23.96 -0.39
CA ASN A 361 -15.37 23.86 0.20
C ASN A 361 -14.24 24.00 -0.84
N PHE A 362 -14.57 24.04 -2.15
CA PHE A 362 -13.58 24.04 -3.25
C PHE A 362 -13.72 25.23 -4.20
N LEU A 363 -14.66 26.14 -3.92
CA LEU A 363 -14.86 27.41 -4.63
C LEU A 363 -14.18 28.56 -3.92
#